data_0ff0e53dc06a029df610538178a7da64
#
_entry.id   0ff0e53dc06a029df610538178a7da64
#
_cell.length_a   1.000
_cell.length_b   1.000
_cell.length_c   1.000
_cell.angle_alpha   90.00
_cell.angle_beta   90.00
_cell.angle_gamma   90.00
#
_symmetry.space_group_name_H-M   'P 1'
#
loop_
_entity.id
_entity.type
_entity.pdbx_description
1 polymer ?
#
loop_
_entity_poly.entity_id
_entity_poly.type
_entity_poly.pdbx_seq_one_letter_code
_entity_poly.pdbx_strand_id
1 'polypeptide(L)'
;MRPIPIVACLIANVCFAARPVIFDTDMGNDIDDAMALAMLHALTDRGECELIGVTLTNGNAAAVPYIRMLNRFYGRGDLPVGAAIRQLKDGAGDGYMAAALRAAHAENAGAAEPAPAVLRNLLANAREKVVIVQTGFSTNLAALLESAGGAALVKEKVALVVAMAGNFGGEPDAEPEYNVRIDIASAKAVFERWPTPIVFSGFEIGRDLKYPAASIDRDFKYAQPHPIAESYRAYGKMPYDRPTWDLTAVLEAVRPEHGYFGLSEAGGVMVEANGATRFVPGKGDRRYLRLDLAKRAEILEALTLLASQPPARR
;
A
#
# COMPACT_ATOMS: atom_id res chain seq x y z
N MET A 1 -44.88 -42.07 19.64
CA MET A 1 -43.89 -41.24 18.92
C MET A 1 -43.34 -40.21 19.85
N ARG A 2 -42.07 -40.32 20.22
CA ARG A 2 -41.39 -39.32 21.08
C ARG A 2 -40.86 -38.18 20.20
N PRO A 3 -41.00 -36.90 20.57
CA PRO A 3 -40.44 -35.81 19.78
C PRO A 3 -38.90 -35.81 19.87
N ILE A 4 -38.24 -35.70 18.73
CA ILE A 4 -36.78 -35.50 18.62
C ILE A 4 -36.50 -34.03 18.92
N PRO A 5 -35.61 -33.70 19.87
CA PRO A 5 -35.26 -32.29 20.10
C PRO A 5 -34.42 -31.77 18.94
N ILE A 6 -34.89 -30.69 18.32
CA ILE A 6 -34.07 -29.93 17.35
C ILE A 6 -33.08 -29.10 18.18
N VAL A 7 -31.80 -29.51 18.14
CA VAL A 7 -30.69 -28.71 18.67
C VAL A 7 -30.40 -27.64 17.62
N ALA A 8 -30.85 -26.43 17.86
CA ALA A 8 -30.40 -25.28 17.07
C ALA A 8 -28.96 -24.97 17.40
N CYS A 9 -28.04 -25.32 16.49
CA CYS A 9 -26.64 -24.94 16.59
C CYS A 9 -26.54 -23.44 16.28
N LEU A 10 -26.44 -22.61 17.32
CA LEU A 10 -26.10 -21.19 17.19
C LEU A 10 -24.62 -21.12 16.76
N ILE A 11 -24.37 -20.99 15.45
CA ILE A 11 -23.07 -20.60 14.93
C ILE A 11 -22.88 -19.13 15.32
N ALA A 12 -22.16 -18.89 16.43
CA ALA A 12 -21.67 -17.55 16.73
C ALA A 12 -20.68 -17.17 15.61
N ASN A 13 -21.11 -16.31 14.70
CA ASN A 13 -20.20 -15.61 13.82
C ASN A 13 -19.28 -14.75 14.70
N VAL A 14 -18.09 -15.25 14.98
CA VAL A 14 -17.02 -14.42 15.55
C VAL A 14 -16.62 -13.46 14.43
N CYS A 15 -17.27 -12.30 14.40
CA CYS A 15 -16.85 -11.20 13.54
C CYS A 15 -15.52 -10.70 14.11
N PHE A 16 -14.41 -11.17 13.60
CA PHE A 16 -13.11 -10.52 13.85
C PHE A 16 -13.23 -9.09 13.31
N ALA A 17 -12.98 -8.09 14.16
CA ALA A 17 -12.91 -6.72 13.69
C ALA A 17 -11.89 -6.62 12.56
N ALA A 18 -12.30 -5.97 11.47
CA ALA A 18 -11.42 -5.76 10.32
C ALA A 18 -10.19 -4.98 10.78
N ARG A 19 -8.99 -5.50 10.46
CA ARG A 19 -7.74 -4.89 10.94
C ARG A 19 -7.57 -3.50 10.33
N PRO A 20 -7.27 -2.45 11.14
CA PRO A 20 -7.04 -1.11 10.61
C PRO A 20 -5.74 -1.05 9.79
N VAL A 21 -5.82 -0.38 8.64
CA VAL A 21 -4.72 -0.20 7.69
C VAL A 21 -4.51 1.28 7.42
N ILE A 22 -3.25 1.73 7.46
CA ILE A 22 -2.81 3.02 6.95
C ILE A 22 -2.02 2.78 5.66
N PHE A 23 -2.29 3.57 4.62
CA PHE A 23 -1.58 3.53 3.36
C PHE A 23 -0.63 4.72 3.25
N ASP A 24 0.68 4.47 3.20
CA ASP A 24 1.75 5.47 3.09
C ASP A 24 2.41 5.34 1.71
N THR A 25 2.17 6.30 0.81
CA THR A 25 2.35 6.18 -0.65
C THR A 25 3.14 7.35 -1.21
N ASP A 26 3.88 7.18 -2.30
CA ASP A 26 4.45 8.27 -3.10
C ASP A 26 3.59 8.61 -4.34
N MET A 27 2.28 8.44 -4.22
CA MET A 27 1.28 8.71 -5.25
C MET A 27 1.67 9.86 -6.17
N GLY A 28 1.78 9.57 -7.46
CA GLY A 28 2.20 10.54 -8.47
C GLY A 28 3.48 10.14 -9.20
N ASN A 29 4.24 9.21 -8.66
CA ASN A 29 5.41 8.66 -9.34
C ASN A 29 4.96 7.72 -10.46
N ASP A 30 4.26 6.67 -10.12
CA ASP A 30 3.65 5.79 -11.13
C ASP A 30 2.18 5.42 -10.79
N ILE A 31 1.56 4.57 -11.63
CA ILE A 31 0.10 4.36 -11.56
C ILE A 31 -0.29 3.24 -10.58
N ASP A 32 0.62 2.39 -10.17
CA ASP A 32 0.28 1.26 -9.32
C ASP A 32 -0.07 1.68 -7.89
N ASP A 33 0.41 2.81 -7.38
CA ASP A 33 -0.12 3.45 -6.16
C ASP A 33 -1.65 3.62 -6.19
N ALA A 34 -2.16 4.17 -7.29
CA ALA A 34 -3.61 4.40 -7.45
C ALA A 34 -4.39 3.08 -7.51
N MET A 35 -3.83 2.06 -8.13
CA MET A 35 -4.42 0.73 -8.20
C MET A 35 -4.36 0.03 -6.84
N ALA A 36 -3.28 0.20 -6.08
CA ALA A 36 -3.14 -0.29 -4.71
C ALA A 36 -4.16 0.36 -3.77
N LEU A 37 -4.40 1.67 -3.89
CA LEU A 37 -5.45 2.35 -3.14
C LEU A 37 -6.85 1.82 -3.51
N ALA A 38 -7.12 1.55 -4.80
CA ALA A 38 -8.37 0.92 -5.23
C ALA A 38 -8.55 -0.47 -4.60
N MET A 39 -7.48 -1.28 -4.53
CA MET A 39 -7.50 -2.58 -3.84
C MET A 39 -7.83 -2.44 -2.36
N LEU A 40 -7.26 -1.47 -1.65
CA LEU A 40 -7.57 -1.22 -0.24
C LEU A 40 -9.02 -0.84 -0.03
N HIS A 41 -9.61 -0.03 -0.92
CA HIS A 41 -11.04 0.25 -0.89
C HIS A 41 -11.88 -1.01 -1.11
N ALA A 42 -11.52 -1.85 -2.08
CA ALA A 42 -12.22 -3.11 -2.35
C ALA A 42 -12.13 -4.08 -1.16
N LEU A 43 -10.96 -4.23 -0.56
CA LEU A 43 -10.75 -5.07 0.62
C LEU A 43 -11.52 -4.55 1.85
N THR A 44 -11.61 -3.21 1.99
CA THR A 44 -12.45 -2.59 3.02
C THR A 44 -13.94 -2.84 2.76
N ASP A 45 -14.40 -2.79 1.51
CA ASP A 45 -15.79 -3.13 1.16
C ASP A 45 -16.13 -4.59 1.43
N ARG A 46 -15.16 -5.47 1.36
CA ARG A 46 -15.27 -6.89 1.72
C ARG A 46 -15.21 -7.15 3.24
N GLY A 47 -14.86 -6.14 4.05
CA GLY A 47 -14.65 -6.29 5.49
C GLY A 47 -13.37 -7.03 5.86
N GLU A 48 -12.41 -7.15 4.94
CA GLU A 48 -11.13 -7.83 5.17
C GLU A 48 -10.10 -6.92 5.87
N CYS A 49 -10.24 -5.61 5.71
CA CYS A 49 -9.50 -4.59 6.44
C CYS A 49 -10.36 -3.33 6.64
N GLU A 50 -9.86 -2.38 7.42
CA GLU A 50 -10.41 -1.03 7.55
C GLU A 50 -9.34 -0.03 7.13
N LEU A 51 -9.47 0.59 5.95
CA LEU A 51 -8.60 1.69 5.55
C LEU A 51 -8.96 2.92 6.39
N ILE A 52 -8.04 3.34 7.28
CA ILE A 52 -8.28 4.44 8.23
C ILE A 52 -7.62 5.77 7.84
N GLY A 53 -6.75 5.77 6.85
CA GLY A 53 -6.13 7.00 6.32
C GLY A 53 -5.05 6.72 5.29
N VAL A 54 -4.69 7.78 4.56
CA VAL A 54 -3.66 7.77 3.52
C VAL A 54 -2.66 8.89 3.80
N THR A 55 -1.36 8.59 3.73
CA THR A 55 -0.29 9.58 3.91
C THR A 55 0.64 9.60 2.70
N LEU A 56 1.08 10.80 2.33
CA LEU A 56 1.93 11.04 1.17
C LEU A 56 3.38 11.24 1.57
N THR A 57 4.28 10.57 0.86
CA THR A 57 5.74 10.78 0.94
C THR A 57 6.27 11.66 -0.17
N ASN A 58 5.50 11.86 -1.24
CA ASN A 58 5.80 12.69 -2.39
C ASN A 58 5.11 14.06 -2.27
N GLY A 59 5.85 15.15 -2.45
CA GLY A 59 5.34 16.52 -2.37
C GLY A 59 4.60 17.03 -3.63
N ASN A 60 4.13 16.15 -4.51
CA ASN A 60 3.39 16.54 -5.71
C ASN A 60 2.05 17.21 -5.34
N ALA A 61 1.82 18.44 -5.84
CA ALA A 61 0.64 19.23 -5.51
C ALA A 61 -0.69 18.60 -5.98
N ALA A 62 -0.66 17.76 -7.01
CA ALA A 62 -1.84 17.07 -7.51
C ALA A 62 -2.21 15.83 -6.67
N ALA A 63 -1.30 15.30 -5.83
CA ALA A 63 -1.49 14.02 -5.15
C ALA A 63 -2.59 14.07 -4.07
N VAL A 64 -2.64 15.09 -3.23
CA VAL A 64 -3.70 15.23 -2.20
C VAL A 64 -5.09 15.35 -2.86
N PRO A 65 -5.34 16.25 -3.83
CA PRO A 65 -6.61 16.31 -4.55
C PRO A 65 -6.97 14.97 -5.21
N TYR A 66 -5.99 14.30 -5.82
CA TYR A 66 -6.20 13.04 -6.51
C TYR A 66 -6.62 11.91 -5.55
N ILE A 67 -5.93 11.73 -4.43
CA ILE A 67 -6.30 10.74 -3.41
C ILE A 67 -7.70 11.03 -2.85
N ARG A 68 -8.02 12.29 -2.54
CA ARG A 68 -9.35 12.66 -2.07
C ARG A 68 -10.44 12.40 -3.12
N MET A 69 -10.14 12.58 -4.40
CA MET A 69 -11.04 12.21 -5.50
C MET A 69 -11.26 10.70 -5.53
N LEU A 70 -10.20 9.89 -5.44
CA LEU A 70 -10.31 8.42 -5.38
C LEU A 70 -11.13 7.98 -4.16
N ASN A 71 -10.81 8.51 -2.97
CA ASN A 71 -11.54 8.19 -1.75
C ASN A 71 -13.03 8.49 -1.89
N ARG A 72 -13.41 9.64 -2.48
CA ARG A 72 -14.81 9.96 -2.76
C ARG A 72 -15.45 9.02 -3.77
N PHE A 73 -14.73 8.66 -4.83
CA PHE A 73 -15.22 7.69 -5.83
C PHE A 73 -15.57 6.34 -5.18
N TYR A 74 -14.75 5.89 -4.24
CA TYR A 74 -14.99 4.66 -3.46
C TYR A 74 -15.88 4.87 -2.22
N GLY A 75 -16.58 6.02 -2.08
CA GLY A 75 -17.53 6.28 -1.01
C GLY A 75 -16.90 6.57 0.36
N ARG A 76 -15.62 7.00 0.41
CA ARG A 76 -14.87 7.29 1.65
C ARG A 76 -14.20 8.67 1.59
N GLY A 77 -14.98 9.69 1.21
CA GLY A 77 -14.46 11.06 1.04
C GLY A 77 -13.89 11.70 2.31
N ASP A 78 -14.29 11.22 3.49
CA ASP A 78 -13.87 11.75 4.80
C ASP A 78 -12.58 11.09 5.35
N LEU A 79 -11.97 10.15 4.61
CA LEU A 79 -10.71 9.54 5.03
C LEU A 79 -9.63 10.61 5.21
N PRO A 80 -8.92 10.63 6.34
CA PRO A 80 -7.78 11.52 6.55
C PRO A 80 -6.70 11.31 5.48
N VAL A 81 -6.22 12.45 4.92
CA VAL A 81 -5.12 12.46 3.97
C VAL A 81 -4.03 13.38 4.49
N GLY A 82 -2.83 12.84 4.71
CA GLY A 82 -1.66 13.59 5.15
C GLY A 82 -0.78 14.00 3.97
N ALA A 83 -0.34 15.26 3.95
CA ALA A 83 0.57 15.77 2.93
C ALA A 83 2.03 15.50 3.28
N ALA A 84 2.88 15.29 2.27
CA ALA A 84 4.31 15.14 2.44
C ALA A 84 4.93 16.37 3.14
N ILE A 85 5.88 16.12 4.04
CA ILE A 85 6.54 17.18 4.82
C ILE A 85 7.70 17.85 4.08
N ARG A 86 8.13 17.28 2.96
CA ARG A 86 9.20 17.82 2.11
C ARG A 86 9.04 17.36 0.67
N GLN A 87 9.54 18.17 -0.24
CA GLN A 87 9.66 17.82 -1.66
C GLN A 87 10.98 17.06 -1.86
N LEU A 88 10.91 15.80 -2.23
CA LEU A 88 12.06 15.03 -2.67
C LEU A 88 12.22 15.14 -4.19
N LYS A 89 13.44 15.02 -4.68
CA LYS A 89 13.72 15.01 -6.13
C LYS A 89 13.53 13.59 -6.65
N ASP A 90 12.30 13.25 -6.95
CA ASP A 90 11.91 11.92 -7.39
C ASP A 90 11.63 11.82 -8.90
N GLY A 91 11.65 12.94 -9.61
CA GLY A 91 11.35 12.97 -11.05
C GLY A 91 9.87 12.73 -11.40
N ALA A 92 9.01 12.57 -10.41
CA ALA A 92 7.60 12.34 -10.63
C ALA A 92 6.91 13.57 -11.25
N GLY A 93 6.10 13.31 -12.25
CA GLY A 93 5.21 14.31 -12.87
C GLY A 93 3.78 14.15 -12.36
N ASP A 94 2.94 15.16 -12.63
CA ASP A 94 1.52 15.14 -12.25
C ASP A 94 0.61 14.66 -13.40
N GLY A 95 1.18 14.25 -14.54
CA GLY A 95 0.48 14.05 -15.80
C GLY A 95 -0.77 13.21 -15.72
N TYR A 96 -0.70 12.01 -15.15
CA TYR A 96 -1.85 11.12 -15.06
C TYR A 96 -2.87 11.58 -14.01
N MET A 97 -2.41 12.12 -12.88
CA MET A 97 -3.28 12.64 -11.83
C MET A 97 -4.04 13.87 -12.33
N ALA A 98 -3.33 14.83 -12.97
CA ALA A 98 -3.95 16.02 -13.55
C ALA A 98 -4.97 15.66 -14.63
N ALA A 99 -4.71 14.64 -15.45
CA ALA A 99 -5.66 14.16 -16.45
C ALA A 99 -6.94 13.61 -15.81
N ALA A 100 -6.83 12.77 -14.78
CA ALA A 100 -7.98 12.21 -14.09
C ALA A 100 -8.78 13.26 -13.30
N LEU A 101 -8.10 14.20 -12.64
CA LEU A 101 -8.74 15.32 -11.95
C LEU A 101 -9.57 16.18 -12.92
N ARG A 102 -9.03 16.48 -14.11
CA ARG A 102 -9.79 17.20 -15.17
C ARG A 102 -10.99 16.39 -15.66
N ALA A 103 -10.82 15.10 -15.92
CA ALA A 103 -11.91 14.23 -16.38
C ALA A 103 -13.03 14.10 -15.35
N ALA A 104 -12.69 14.11 -14.08
CA ALA A 104 -13.65 14.03 -12.98
C ALA A 104 -14.23 15.40 -12.57
N HIS A 105 -13.85 16.51 -13.20
CA HIS A 105 -14.19 17.89 -12.79
C HIS A 105 -13.95 18.10 -11.28
N ALA A 106 -12.87 17.51 -10.75
CA ALA A 106 -12.59 17.52 -9.33
C ALA A 106 -12.10 18.91 -8.88
N GLU A 107 -12.72 19.42 -7.84
CA GLU A 107 -12.34 20.71 -7.24
C GLU A 107 -11.03 20.61 -6.48
N ASN A 108 -10.39 21.77 -6.30
CA ASN A 108 -9.18 21.87 -5.49
C ASN A 108 -9.50 21.50 -4.03
N ALA A 109 -8.89 20.45 -3.53
CA ALA A 109 -9.32 19.82 -2.28
C ALA A 109 -8.81 20.51 -0.99
N GLY A 110 -8.26 21.71 -1.09
CA GLY A 110 -7.73 22.45 0.07
C GLY A 110 -6.43 21.84 0.65
N ALA A 111 -5.90 22.49 1.69
CA ALA A 111 -4.70 22.05 2.39
C ALA A 111 -4.93 20.70 3.12
N ALA A 112 -3.86 19.94 3.31
CA ALA A 112 -3.83 18.74 4.15
C ALA A 112 -2.82 18.93 5.28
N GLU A 113 -3.06 18.25 6.41
CA GLU A 113 -2.11 18.23 7.52
C GLU A 113 -0.83 17.49 7.13
N PRO A 114 0.31 17.76 7.81
CA PRO A 114 1.55 17.01 7.61
C PRO A 114 1.35 15.50 7.85
N ALA A 115 1.83 14.66 6.95
CA ALA A 115 1.67 13.21 7.03
C ALA A 115 2.12 12.59 8.36
N PRO A 116 3.26 12.96 8.98
CA PRO A 116 3.63 12.41 10.29
C PRO A 116 2.65 12.77 11.41
N ALA A 117 1.98 13.95 11.34
CA ALA A 117 0.95 14.32 12.31
C ALA A 117 -0.31 13.47 12.12
N VAL A 118 -0.74 13.27 10.87
CA VAL A 118 -1.86 12.38 10.53
C VAL A 118 -1.56 10.94 10.98
N LEU A 119 -0.38 10.40 10.69
CA LEU A 119 0.06 9.07 11.15
C LEU A 119 -0.03 8.95 12.67
N ARG A 120 0.51 9.93 13.41
CA ARG A 120 0.47 9.95 14.87
C ARG A 120 -0.96 9.93 15.39
N ASN A 121 -1.83 10.76 14.82
CA ASN A 121 -3.23 10.87 15.23
C ASN A 121 -3.99 9.57 14.95
N LEU A 122 -3.81 8.96 13.77
CA LEU A 122 -4.43 7.69 13.42
C LEU A 122 -3.98 6.57 14.37
N LEU A 123 -2.69 6.46 14.64
CA LEU A 123 -2.15 5.45 15.56
C LEU A 123 -2.65 5.67 17.00
N ALA A 124 -2.62 6.91 17.49
CA ALA A 124 -3.05 7.22 18.86
C ALA A 124 -4.53 6.87 19.11
N ASN A 125 -5.39 7.07 18.09
CA ASN A 125 -6.82 6.82 18.18
C ASN A 125 -7.23 5.39 17.80
N ALA A 126 -6.33 4.59 17.25
CA ALA A 126 -6.61 3.22 16.85
C ALA A 126 -6.92 2.35 18.08
N ARG A 127 -8.03 1.61 18.03
CA ARG A 127 -8.45 0.65 19.07
C ARG A 127 -7.67 -0.65 18.99
N GLU A 128 -7.38 -1.09 17.78
CA GLU A 128 -6.59 -2.29 17.47
C GLU A 128 -5.22 -1.90 16.91
N LYS A 129 -4.27 -2.84 16.92
CA LYS A 129 -2.98 -2.62 16.29
C LYS A 129 -3.13 -2.48 14.78
N VAL A 130 -2.48 -1.46 14.23
CA VAL A 130 -2.54 -1.04 12.83
C VAL A 130 -1.51 -1.78 11.99
N VAL A 131 -1.87 -2.14 10.76
CA VAL A 131 -0.92 -2.48 9.70
C VAL A 131 -0.64 -1.23 8.87
N ILE A 132 0.61 -0.92 8.63
CA ILE A 132 1.02 0.15 7.71
C ILE A 132 1.46 -0.50 6.41
N VAL A 133 0.83 -0.13 5.30
CA VAL A 133 1.29 -0.46 3.96
C VAL A 133 2.07 0.75 3.44
N GLN A 134 3.39 0.63 3.37
CA GLN A 134 4.27 1.66 2.85
C GLN A 134 4.64 1.30 1.42
N THR A 135 4.24 2.12 0.48
CA THR A 135 4.61 1.97 -0.94
C THR A 135 5.43 3.14 -1.47
N GLY A 136 5.58 4.19 -0.66
CA GLY A 136 6.46 5.31 -0.94
C GLY A 136 7.76 5.30 -0.11
N PHE A 137 8.38 6.47 -0.04
CA PHE A 137 9.64 6.68 0.68
C PHE A 137 9.45 6.53 2.19
N SER A 138 10.46 6.08 2.92
CA SER A 138 10.38 5.90 4.37
C SER A 138 10.35 7.20 5.18
N THR A 139 10.22 8.36 4.53
CA THR A 139 10.32 9.71 5.12
C THR A 139 9.36 9.93 6.27
N ASN A 140 8.08 9.57 6.10
CA ASN A 140 7.05 9.78 7.11
C ASN A 140 7.24 8.88 8.33
N LEU A 141 7.59 7.61 8.08
CA LEU A 141 7.83 6.64 9.15
C LEU A 141 9.09 6.99 9.94
N ALA A 142 10.15 7.46 9.28
CA ALA A 142 11.35 7.95 9.94
C ALA A 142 11.03 9.18 10.80
N ALA A 143 10.29 10.16 10.28
CA ALA A 143 9.87 11.34 11.02
C ALA A 143 9.01 10.99 12.24
N LEU A 144 8.09 10.04 12.10
CA LEU A 144 7.31 9.52 13.23
C LEU A 144 8.20 8.85 14.27
N LEU A 145 9.11 7.98 13.83
CA LEU A 145 10.03 7.23 14.71
C LEU A 145 10.91 8.18 15.54
N GLU A 146 11.40 9.26 14.93
CA GLU A 146 12.29 10.24 15.55
C GLU A 146 11.57 11.30 16.40
N SER A 147 10.25 11.40 16.26
CA SER A 147 9.46 12.35 17.04
C SER A 147 9.34 11.94 18.51
N ALA A 148 9.10 12.90 19.39
CA ALA A 148 8.96 12.65 20.84
C ALA A 148 7.87 11.58 21.11
N GLY A 149 8.26 10.48 21.75
CA GLY A 149 7.38 9.33 22.04
C GLY A 149 6.99 8.50 20.82
N GLY A 150 7.51 8.79 19.61
CA GLY A 150 7.13 8.12 18.39
C GLY A 150 7.46 6.62 18.40
N ALA A 151 8.66 6.25 18.80
CA ALA A 151 9.07 4.85 18.89
C ALA A 151 8.20 4.04 19.88
N ALA A 152 7.80 4.64 21.00
CA ALA A 152 6.90 3.99 21.97
C ALA A 152 5.50 3.80 21.38
N LEU A 153 4.96 4.83 20.73
CA LEU A 153 3.65 4.77 20.05
C LEU A 153 3.65 3.69 18.97
N VAL A 154 4.68 3.62 18.13
CA VAL A 154 4.83 2.60 17.09
C VAL A 154 4.83 1.20 17.72
N LYS A 155 5.66 0.97 18.75
CA LYS A 155 5.73 -0.32 19.44
C LYS A 155 4.39 -0.76 20.02
N GLU A 156 3.60 0.16 20.54
CA GLU A 156 2.29 -0.10 21.10
C GLU A 156 1.24 -0.36 20.02
N LYS A 157 1.19 0.49 18.98
CA LYS A 157 0.06 0.60 18.07
C LYS A 157 0.27 -0.05 16.70
N VAL A 158 1.50 -0.33 16.27
CA VAL A 158 1.74 -0.95 14.98
C VAL A 158 1.95 -2.45 15.15
N ALA A 159 1.20 -3.25 14.38
CA ALA A 159 1.36 -4.70 14.32
C ALA A 159 2.45 -5.10 13.34
N LEU A 160 2.47 -4.45 12.19
CA LEU A 160 3.29 -4.82 11.04
C LEU A 160 3.43 -3.62 10.10
N VAL A 161 4.58 -3.49 9.47
CA VAL A 161 4.75 -2.71 8.23
C VAL A 161 4.94 -3.69 7.08
N VAL A 162 4.18 -3.53 6.00
CA VAL A 162 4.48 -4.17 4.72
C VAL A 162 4.98 -3.08 3.78
N ALA A 163 6.27 -3.15 3.42
CA ALA A 163 6.93 -2.13 2.65
C ALA A 163 7.25 -2.60 1.23
N MET A 164 6.76 -1.88 0.22
CA MET A 164 7.30 -1.99 -1.12
C MET A 164 8.64 -1.25 -1.14
N ALA A 165 9.72 -1.98 -0.93
CA ALA A 165 11.06 -1.40 -0.83
C ALA A 165 12.15 -2.47 -0.92
N GLY A 166 13.30 -2.06 -1.43
CA GLY A 166 14.48 -2.89 -1.51
C GLY A 166 14.48 -3.87 -2.68
N ASN A 167 15.60 -4.56 -2.84
CA ASN A 167 15.78 -5.62 -3.84
C ASN A 167 16.48 -6.80 -3.17
N PHE A 168 15.83 -7.97 -3.17
CA PHE A 168 16.30 -9.19 -2.53
C PHE A 168 16.49 -10.33 -3.54
N GLY A 169 16.38 -10.03 -4.83
CA GLY A 169 16.46 -11.01 -5.93
C GLY A 169 17.86 -11.60 -6.19
N GLY A 170 18.88 -11.09 -5.49
CA GLY A 170 20.24 -11.65 -5.56
C GLY A 170 21.03 -11.26 -6.82
N GLU A 171 20.60 -10.28 -7.60
CA GLU A 171 21.35 -9.75 -8.74
C GLU A 171 22.47 -8.84 -8.22
N PRO A 172 23.78 -9.20 -8.41
CA PRO A 172 24.89 -8.52 -7.75
C PRO A 172 25.05 -7.05 -8.12
N ASP A 173 24.66 -6.66 -9.34
CA ASP A 173 24.80 -5.31 -9.89
C ASP A 173 23.45 -4.60 -10.06
N ALA A 174 22.40 -5.05 -9.35
CA ALA A 174 21.10 -4.41 -9.42
C ALA A 174 21.19 -2.97 -8.91
N GLU A 175 20.60 -2.04 -9.65
CA GLU A 175 20.42 -0.67 -9.17
C GLU A 175 19.66 -0.68 -7.82
N PRO A 176 20.02 0.20 -6.87
CA PRO A 176 19.27 0.34 -5.66
C PRO A 176 17.80 0.62 -5.94
N GLU A 177 16.91 -0.06 -5.21
CA GLU A 177 15.49 0.11 -5.38
C GLU A 177 15.06 1.57 -5.17
N TYR A 178 14.09 2.02 -5.95
CA TYR A 178 13.73 3.42 -6.10
C TYR A 178 13.32 4.08 -4.78
N ASN A 179 12.41 3.47 -4.00
CA ASN A 179 11.91 4.03 -2.74
C ASN A 179 13.02 4.17 -1.69
N VAL A 180 13.98 3.27 -1.71
CA VAL A 180 15.18 3.35 -0.84
C VAL A 180 16.11 4.43 -1.33
N ARG A 181 16.39 4.49 -2.62
CA ARG A 181 17.37 5.40 -3.22
C ARG A 181 16.98 6.88 -3.09
N ILE A 182 15.69 7.19 -3.13
CA ILE A 182 15.21 8.57 -3.05
C ILE A 182 15.41 9.16 -1.63
N ASP A 183 15.31 8.34 -0.57
CA ASP A 183 15.53 8.78 0.80
C ASP A 183 16.28 7.72 1.62
N ILE A 184 17.57 7.53 1.29
CA ILE A 184 18.43 6.52 1.91
C ILE A 184 18.48 6.66 3.43
N ALA A 185 18.55 7.90 3.94
CA ALA A 185 18.65 8.15 5.37
C ALA A 185 17.40 7.68 6.12
N SER A 186 16.22 8.00 5.59
CA SER A 186 14.95 7.56 6.17
C SER A 186 14.75 6.04 6.05
N ALA A 187 15.09 5.46 4.89
CA ALA A 187 15.03 4.01 4.69
C ALA A 187 15.93 3.27 5.70
N LYS A 188 17.17 3.74 5.87
CA LYS A 188 18.11 3.20 6.87
C LYS A 188 17.55 3.30 8.28
N ALA A 189 17.00 4.46 8.66
CA ALA A 189 16.43 4.67 9.98
C ALA A 189 15.27 3.69 10.27
N VAL A 190 14.36 3.51 9.29
CA VAL A 190 13.21 2.62 9.43
C VAL A 190 13.63 1.15 9.39
N PHE A 191 14.38 0.72 8.37
CA PHE A 191 14.69 -0.70 8.21
C PHE A 191 15.53 -1.27 9.34
N GLU A 192 16.43 -0.48 9.88
CA GLU A 192 17.33 -0.93 10.96
C GLU A 192 16.76 -0.73 12.36
N ARG A 193 15.92 0.31 12.60
CA ARG A 193 15.52 0.73 13.95
C ARG A 193 14.03 0.64 14.25
N TRP A 194 13.18 0.34 13.26
CA TRP A 194 11.73 0.25 13.47
C TRP A 194 11.40 -0.86 14.49
N PRO A 195 10.60 -0.55 15.56
CA PRO A 195 10.48 -1.44 16.72
C PRO A 195 9.49 -2.60 16.56
N THR A 196 8.82 -2.72 15.40
CA THR A 196 7.88 -3.81 15.10
C THR A 196 8.27 -4.52 13.81
N PRO A 197 7.70 -5.70 13.49
CA PRO A 197 8.04 -6.43 12.28
C PRO A 197 7.87 -5.63 10.99
N ILE A 198 8.74 -5.88 10.01
CA ILE A 198 8.62 -5.39 8.64
C ILE A 198 8.71 -6.58 7.68
N VAL A 199 7.75 -6.66 6.75
CA VAL A 199 7.81 -7.53 5.58
C VAL A 199 8.05 -6.67 4.34
N PHE A 200 9.08 -6.99 3.58
CA PHE A 200 9.43 -6.27 2.36
C PHE A 200 8.87 -6.99 1.13
N SER A 201 8.07 -6.30 0.32
CA SER A 201 7.81 -6.67 -1.05
C SER A 201 8.90 -6.02 -1.91
N GLY A 202 9.92 -6.79 -2.26
CA GLY A 202 11.07 -6.30 -3.00
C GLY A 202 10.74 -5.96 -4.46
N PHE A 203 11.63 -5.21 -5.11
CA PHE A 203 11.51 -4.82 -6.51
C PHE A 203 11.20 -6.01 -7.44
N GLU A 204 11.87 -7.15 -7.22
CA GLU A 204 11.74 -8.36 -8.02
C GLU A 204 10.31 -8.93 -8.03
N ILE A 205 9.56 -8.75 -6.93
CA ILE A 205 8.21 -9.31 -6.79
C ILE A 205 7.25 -8.64 -7.78
N GLY A 206 7.12 -7.33 -7.70
CA GLY A 206 6.19 -6.58 -8.58
C GLY A 206 6.65 -6.54 -10.03
N ARG A 207 7.99 -6.53 -10.29
CA ARG A 207 8.55 -6.61 -11.65
C ARG A 207 8.06 -7.85 -12.41
N ASP A 208 7.98 -8.98 -11.72
CA ASP A 208 7.66 -10.28 -12.32
C ASP A 208 6.14 -10.56 -12.36
N LEU A 209 5.36 -9.72 -11.70
CA LEU A 209 3.90 -9.73 -11.70
C LEU A 209 3.40 -8.48 -12.44
N LYS A 210 2.83 -8.65 -13.65
CA LYS A 210 2.37 -7.52 -14.45
C LYS A 210 0.86 -7.51 -14.58
N TYR A 211 0.26 -6.39 -14.16
CA TYR A 211 -1.17 -6.16 -14.29
C TYR A 211 -1.54 -6.07 -15.78
N PRO A 212 -2.53 -6.86 -16.26
CA PRO A 212 -2.83 -6.93 -17.68
C PRO A 212 -3.56 -5.68 -18.17
N ALA A 213 -3.05 -5.02 -19.19
CA ALA A 213 -3.68 -3.87 -19.85
C ALA A 213 -5.13 -4.14 -20.29
N ALA A 214 -5.43 -5.36 -20.70
CA ALA A 214 -6.77 -5.75 -21.11
C ALA A 214 -7.84 -5.59 -20.02
N SER A 215 -7.44 -5.68 -18.74
CA SER A 215 -8.33 -5.43 -17.60
C SER A 215 -8.81 -3.98 -17.58
N ILE A 216 -7.93 -3.02 -17.88
CA ILE A 216 -8.27 -1.59 -17.89
C ILE A 216 -9.42 -1.29 -18.86
N ASP A 217 -9.41 -1.95 -20.02
CA ASP A 217 -10.44 -1.75 -21.03
C ASP A 217 -11.70 -2.61 -20.82
N ARG A 218 -11.61 -3.68 -20.04
CA ARG A 218 -12.71 -4.62 -19.82
C ARG A 218 -13.42 -4.39 -18.49
N ASP A 219 -12.65 -4.30 -17.40
CA ASP A 219 -13.18 -4.48 -16.06
C ASP A 219 -13.53 -3.15 -15.36
N PHE A 220 -13.06 -2.00 -15.89
CA PHE A 220 -13.35 -0.67 -15.34
C PHE A 220 -14.51 0.06 -16.02
N LYS A 221 -15.28 -0.62 -16.89
CA LYS A 221 -16.39 -0.02 -17.67
C LYS A 221 -17.62 0.34 -16.84
N TYR A 222 -17.69 -0.05 -15.60
CA TYR A 222 -18.83 0.21 -14.72
C TYR A 222 -19.00 1.70 -14.34
N ALA A 223 -18.02 2.52 -14.57
CA ALA A 223 -18.08 3.98 -14.44
C ALA A 223 -17.38 4.63 -15.63
N GLN A 224 -17.90 5.80 -16.08
CA GLN A 224 -17.28 6.59 -17.15
C GLN A 224 -17.50 8.08 -16.89
N PRO A 225 -16.41 8.87 -16.73
CA PRO A 225 -15.03 8.42 -16.68
C PRO A 225 -14.73 7.59 -15.41
N HIS A 226 -13.85 6.60 -15.51
CA HIS A 226 -13.38 5.86 -14.36
C HIS A 226 -11.99 6.40 -13.95
N PRO A 227 -11.81 6.92 -12.71
CA PRO A 227 -10.59 7.64 -12.36
C PRO A 227 -9.31 6.81 -12.52
N ILE A 228 -9.33 5.52 -12.16
CA ILE A 228 -8.18 4.63 -12.35
C ILE A 228 -7.90 4.39 -13.84
N ALA A 229 -8.92 4.09 -14.64
CA ALA A 229 -8.74 3.81 -16.06
C ALA A 229 -8.22 5.04 -16.83
N GLU A 230 -8.75 6.23 -16.53
CA GLU A 230 -8.26 7.48 -17.11
C GLU A 230 -6.80 7.76 -16.71
N SER A 231 -6.46 7.55 -15.44
CA SER A 231 -5.08 7.67 -14.96
C SER A 231 -4.14 6.69 -15.67
N TYR A 232 -4.53 5.44 -15.78
CA TYR A 232 -3.72 4.40 -16.41
C TYR A 232 -3.44 4.71 -17.90
N ARG A 233 -4.47 5.17 -18.64
CA ARG A 233 -4.34 5.60 -20.04
C ARG A 233 -3.48 6.85 -20.19
N ALA A 234 -3.55 7.78 -19.23
CA ALA A 234 -2.74 8.99 -19.25
C ALA A 234 -1.29 8.76 -18.84
N TYR A 235 -1.03 7.73 -18.01
CA TYR A 235 0.31 7.38 -17.56
C TYR A 235 1.19 6.82 -18.69
N GLY A 236 0.65 5.95 -19.52
CA GLY A 236 1.43 5.30 -20.59
C GLY A 236 0.62 4.96 -21.83
N LYS A 237 1.33 4.74 -22.93
CA LYS A 237 0.71 4.38 -24.21
C LYS A 237 0.12 2.97 -24.15
N MET A 238 -1.20 2.87 -24.26
CA MET A 238 -1.91 1.59 -24.32
C MET A 238 -1.66 0.81 -25.62
N PRO A 239 -1.69 -0.54 -25.59
CA PRO A 239 -1.73 -1.36 -24.38
C PRO A 239 -0.35 -1.53 -23.75
N TYR A 240 -0.28 -1.52 -22.42
CA TYR A 240 0.92 -1.89 -21.68
C TYR A 240 0.56 -2.60 -20.37
N ASP A 241 1.32 -3.64 -20.01
CA ASP A 241 1.16 -4.35 -18.75
C ASP A 241 2.07 -3.72 -17.71
N ARG A 242 1.49 -3.27 -16.59
CA ARG A 242 2.23 -2.55 -15.54
C ARG A 242 2.72 -3.50 -14.45
N PRO A 243 4.00 -3.46 -14.05
CA PRO A 243 4.46 -4.08 -12.81
C PRO A 243 3.58 -3.68 -11.61
N THR A 244 3.40 -4.58 -10.65
CA THR A 244 2.41 -4.44 -9.57
C THR A 244 3.06 -4.26 -8.20
N TRP A 245 4.13 -3.49 -8.12
CA TRP A 245 4.93 -3.36 -6.91
C TRP A 245 4.09 -3.06 -5.67
N ASP A 246 3.25 -2.04 -5.71
CA ASP A 246 2.45 -1.59 -4.59
C ASP A 246 1.28 -2.53 -4.28
N LEU A 247 0.68 -3.09 -5.33
CA LEU A 247 -0.43 -4.02 -5.20
C LEU A 247 0.00 -5.29 -4.43
N THR A 248 1.25 -5.75 -4.63
CA THR A 248 1.76 -6.94 -3.93
C THR A 248 1.95 -6.67 -2.44
N ALA A 249 2.37 -5.47 -2.05
CA ALA A 249 2.44 -5.07 -0.65
C ALA A 249 1.06 -5.02 0.01
N VAL A 250 0.05 -4.47 -0.68
CA VAL A 250 -1.35 -4.47 -0.21
C VAL A 250 -1.87 -5.89 -0.04
N LEU A 251 -1.64 -6.76 -1.02
CA LEU A 251 -2.11 -8.15 -0.99
C LEU A 251 -1.55 -8.92 0.20
N GLU A 252 -0.24 -8.82 0.44
CA GLU A 252 0.41 -9.43 1.61
C GLU A 252 -0.09 -8.84 2.93
N ALA A 253 -0.25 -7.52 3.02
CA ALA A 253 -0.67 -6.85 4.25
C ALA A 253 -2.06 -7.29 4.73
N VAL A 254 -2.98 -7.54 3.80
CA VAL A 254 -4.38 -7.86 4.12
C VAL A 254 -4.65 -9.36 4.09
N ARG A 255 -3.98 -10.10 3.21
CA ARG A 255 -4.20 -11.54 3.00
C ARG A 255 -2.96 -12.41 3.21
N PRO A 256 -2.17 -12.25 4.31
CA PRO A 256 -0.95 -13.03 4.51
C PRO A 256 -1.21 -14.53 4.60
N GLU A 257 -2.37 -14.93 5.13
CA GLU A 257 -2.74 -16.34 5.32
C GLU A 257 -3.21 -17.05 4.02
N HIS A 258 -3.39 -16.30 2.92
CA HIS A 258 -3.77 -16.91 1.62
C HIS A 258 -2.59 -17.61 0.95
N GLY A 259 -1.36 -17.36 1.44
CA GLY A 259 -0.16 -18.02 0.93
C GLY A 259 0.18 -17.67 -0.51
N TYR A 260 -0.17 -16.47 -0.96
CA TYR A 260 0.21 -15.97 -2.29
C TYR A 260 1.73 -15.90 -2.44
N PHE A 261 2.40 -15.47 -1.37
CA PHE A 261 3.85 -15.34 -1.32
C PHE A 261 4.44 -16.26 -0.25
N GLY A 262 5.67 -16.72 -0.48
CA GLY A 262 6.50 -17.26 0.57
C GLY A 262 7.21 -16.15 1.34
N LEU A 263 7.67 -16.43 2.54
CA LEU A 263 8.49 -15.51 3.32
C LEU A 263 9.92 -16.03 3.43
N SER A 264 10.89 -15.12 3.51
CA SER A 264 12.24 -15.47 3.95
C SER A 264 12.23 -15.94 5.41
N GLU A 265 13.32 -16.52 5.88
CA GLU A 265 13.60 -16.58 7.30
C GLU A 265 13.62 -15.19 7.94
N ALA A 266 13.52 -15.12 9.27
CA ALA A 266 13.64 -13.85 9.98
C ALA A 266 15.10 -13.38 10.03
N GLY A 267 15.30 -12.06 9.97
CA GLY A 267 16.62 -11.45 9.97
C GLY A 267 16.59 -9.94 10.14
N GLY A 268 17.65 -9.28 9.71
CA GLY A 268 17.77 -7.84 9.60
C GLY A 268 17.86 -7.40 8.14
N VAL A 269 17.56 -6.15 7.86
CA VAL A 269 17.83 -5.52 6.57
C VAL A 269 18.71 -4.30 6.79
N MET A 270 19.86 -4.27 6.12
CA MET A 270 20.79 -3.14 6.14
C MET A 270 20.64 -2.34 4.85
N VAL A 271 20.74 -1.03 4.98
CA VAL A 271 20.77 -0.09 3.85
C VAL A 271 22.18 0.43 3.69
N GLU A 272 22.80 0.13 2.57
CA GLU A 272 24.16 0.54 2.23
C GLU A 272 24.22 2.04 1.86
N ALA A 273 25.41 2.61 1.78
CA ALA A 273 25.60 4.03 1.52
C ALA A 273 25.04 4.47 0.14
N ASN A 274 25.02 3.58 -0.84
CA ASN A 274 24.45 3.82 -2.17
C ASN A 274 22.94 3.55 -2.25
N GLY A 275 22.30 3.07 -1.17
CA GLY A 275 20.88 2.70 -1.14
C GLY A 275 20.60 1.23 -1.46
N ALA A 276 21.61 0.42 -1.75
CA ALA A 276 21.41 -1.02 -1.88
C ALA A 276 20.94 -1.64 -0.57
N THR A 277 20.09 -2.65 -0.67
CA THR A 277 19.58 -3.37 0.51
C THR A 277 20.23 -4.74 0.63
N ARG A 278 20.58 -5.12 1.84
CA ARG A 278 21.18 -6.42 2.14
C ARG A 278 20.45 -7.09 3.29
N PHE A 279 19.91 -8.27 3.03
CA PHE A 279 19.31 -9.10 4.07
C PHE A 279 20.40 -9.83 4.88
N VAL A 280 20.26 -9.81 6.19
CA VAL A 280 21.18 -10.48 7.15
C VAL A 280 20.36 -11.50 7.92
N PRO A 281 20.51 -12.81 7.64
CA PRO A 281 19.82 -13.88 8.35
C PRO A 281 20.15 -13.86 9.85
N GLY A 282 19.22 -14.32 10.68
CA GLY A 282 19.45 -14.57 12.10
C GLY A 282 18.61 -13.67 13.01
N LYS A 283 19.22 -12.76 13.79
CA LYS A 283 18.49 -11.95 14.77
C LYS A 283 17.73 -10.80 14.11
N GLY A 284 16.42 -10.72 14.37
CA GLY A 284 15.56 -9.66 13.90
C GLY A 284 14.18 -10.17 13.50
N ASP A 285 13.34 -9.27 13.09
CA ASP A 285 11.95 -9.50 12.70
C ASP A 285 11.63 -8.96 11.29
N ARG A 286 12.69 -8.76 10.48
CA ARG A 286 12.58 -8.39 9.07
C ARG A 286 12.47 -9.64 8.23
N ARG A 287 11.55 -9.61 7.27
CA ARG A 287 11.38 -10.66 6.26
C ARG A 287 11.17 -10.01 4.90
N TYR A 288 11.40 -10.75 3.83
CA TYR A 288 11.01 -10.34 2.48
C TYR A 288 10.19 -11.42 1.80
N LEU A 289 9.36 -11.00 0.85
CA LEU A 289 8.52 -11.87 0.06
C LEU A 289 9.35 -12.70 -0.92
N ARG A 290 8.88 -13.91 -1.16
CA ARG A 290 9.44 -14.83 -2.17
C ARG A 290 8.31 -15.20 -3.12
N LEU A 291 8.52 -14.99 -4.40
CA LEU A 291 7.57 -15.34 -5.44
C LEU A 291 7.77 -16.78 -5.89
N ASP A 292 6.72 -17.59 -5.77
CA ASP A 292 6.61 -18.86 -6.46
C ASP A 292 5.91 -18.61 -7.80
N LEU A 293 6.63 -18.79 -8.91
CA LEU A 293 6.09 -18.57 -10.26
C LEU A 293 4.90 -19.47 -10.60
N ALA A 294 4.76 -20.62 -9.93
CA ALA A 294 3.58 -21.48 -10.09
C ALA A 294 2.29 -20.80 -9.59
N LYS A 295 2.39 -19.84 -8.67
CA LYS A 295 1.25 -19.06 -8.15
C LYS A 295 0.96 -17.80 -8.94
N ARG A 296 1.75 -17.49 -9.97
CA ARG A 296 1.62 -16.24 -10.74
C ARG A 296 0.20 -15.98 -11.24
N ALA A 297 -0.46 -16.98 -11.81
CA ALA A 297 -1.81 -16.84 -12.34
C ALA A 297 -2.82 -16.51 -11.24
N GLU A 298 -2.76 -17.22 -10.12
CA GLU A 298 -3.60 -17.00 -8.94
C GLU A 298 -3.41 -15.59 -8.35
N ILE A 299 -2.16 -15.14 -8.23
CA ILE A 299 -1.85 -13.81 -7.72
C ILE A 299 -2.39 -12.73 -8.68
N LEU A 300 -2.14 -12.85 -9.97
CA LEU A 300 -2.61 -11.88 -10.96
C LEU A 300 -4.15 -11.83 -11.04
N GLU A 301 -4.83 -12.97 -10.88
CA GLU A 301 -6.29 -13.01 -10.77
C GLU A 301 -6.76 -12.22 -9.55
N ALA A 302 -6.17 -12.44 -8.37
CA ALA A 302 -6.51 -11.71 -7.15
C ALA A 302 -6.27 -10.20 -7.30
N LEU A 303 -5.11 -9.80 -7.83
CA LEU A 303 -4.78 -8.39 -8.06
C LEU A 303 -5.77 -7.73 -9.04
N THR A 304 -6.09 -8.44 -10.13
CA THR A 304 -7.01 -7.93 -11.16
C THR A 304 -8.42 -7.75 -10.61
N LEU A 305 -8.95 -8.76 -9.92
CA LEU A 305 -10.29 -8.71 -9.33
C LEU A 305 -10.42 -7.61 -8.28
N LEU A 306 -9.41 -7.45 -7.43
CA LEU A 306 -9.45 -6.46 -6.34
C LEU A 306 -9.30 -5.03 -6.87
N ALA A 307 -8.34 -4.77 -7.76
CA ALA A 307 -8.10 -3.43 -8.27
C ALA A 307 -9.26 -2.92 -9.14
N SER A 308 -9.98 -3.81 -9.83
CA SER A 308 -11.10 -3.46 -10.71
C SER A 308 -12.48 -3.59 -10.03
N GLN A 309 -12.54 -3.92 -8.74
CA GLN A 309 -13.83 -4.08 -8.06
C GLN A 309 -14.61 -2.76 -8.01
N PRO A 310 -15.90 -2.77 -8.44
CA PRO A 310 -16.77 -1.61 -8.24
C PRO A 310 -16.91 -1.26 -6.76
N PRO A 311 -17.06 0.05 -6.42
CA PRO A 311 -17.41 0.46 -5.06
C PRO A 311 -18.69 -0.22 -4.58
N ALA A 312 -18.74 -0.61 -3.30
CA ALA A 312 -19.99 -1.06 -2.70
C ALA A 312 -21.03 0.06 -2.82
N ARG A 313 -22.24 -0.29 -3.24
CA ARG A 313 -23.37 0.66 -3.24
C ARG A 313 -23.69 0.99 -1.78
N ARG A 314 -23.50 2.23 -1.41
CA ARG A 314 -23.87 2.79 -0.12
C ARG A 314 -25.11 3.66 -0.24
#